data_8ca9803a7d4d31ba902d8de9388e860b
#
_entry.id   8ca9803a7d4d31ba902d8de9388e860b
#
_cell.length_a   1.000
_cell.length_b   1.000
_cell.length_c   1.000
_cell.angle_alpha   90.00
_cell.angle_beta   90.00
_cell.angle_gamma   90.00
#
_symmetry.space_group_name_H-M   'P 1'
#
loop_
_entity.id
_entity.type
_entity.pdbx_description
1 polymer ?
#
loop_
_entity_poly.entity_id
_entity_poly.type
_entity_poly.pdbx_seq_one_letter_code
_entity_poly.pdbx_strand_id
1 'polypeptide(L)'
;GFPFLSGFYSKDAIIEFAYLKGNTTGYYAAGIGIITAFLTSIYSWRLIFKTFHGEYNNKEIKIEETHESPLVMLVPLFILSIGAVFAGFLFKGLFIGHGENLFWAESIKFLEPLSTEHPPLWFLLLTPCLVLLSIPIAYYLFVKNKELPNSIASMNKPLYNFLVNKWYFDELYDVLFIKSSKKLGLFLWKFCDGTIIDGFGPDGISSFIKKCSIK
;
A
#
# COMPACT_ATOMS: atom_id res chain seq x y z
N GLY A 1 2.11 13.47 -1.08
CA GLY A 1 1.03 13.96 -0.21
C GLY A 1 0.51 15.30 -0.66
N PHE A 2 -0.72 15.65 -0.26
CA PHE A 2 -1.22 17.01 -0.53
C PHE A 2 -0.39 18.01 0.27
N PRO A 3 0.00 19.16 -0.31
CA PRO A 3 0.83 20.14 0.37
C PRO A 3 0.27 20.54 1.74
N PHE A 4 1.16 20.71 2.70
CA PHE A 4 0.88 21.10 4.10
C PHE A 4 0.17 20.06 4.98
N LEU A 5 -0.27 18.92 4.47
CA LEU A 5 -0.78 17.81 5.28
C LEU A 5 0.35 16.94 5.82
N SER A 6 0.11 16.17 6.88
CA SER A 6 1.14 15.38 7.58
C SER A 6 1.92 14.45 6.64
N GLY A 7 1.26 13.79 5.69
CA GLY A 7 1.91 12.90 4.72
C GLY A 7 2.78 13.63 3.67
N PHE A 8 2.64 14.93 3.51
CA PHE A 8 3.51 15.74 2.64
C PHE A 8 4.92 15.80 3.18
N TYR A 9 5.07 16.15 4.45
CA TYR A 9 6.39 16.33 5.06
C TYR A 9 7.24 15.06 5.02
N SER A 10 6.66 13.91 5.28
CA SER A 10 7.40 12.63 5.26
C SER A 10 7.79 12.19 3.85
N LYS A 11 6.85 12.27 2.89
CA LYS A 11 7.13 11.86 1.50
C LYS A 11 8.13 12.78 0.82
N ASP A 12 8.00 14.07 1.03
CA ASP A 12 8.87 15.07 0.44
C ASP A 12 10.31 14.89 0.95
N ALA A 13 10.48 14.70 2.26
CA ALA A 13 11.79 14.43 2.86
C ALA A 13 12.46 13.18 2.26
N ILE A 14 11.72 12.07 2.03
CA ILE A 14 12.29 10.86 1.42
C ILE A 14 12.82 11.16 0.00
N ILE A 15 12.07 11.90 -0.81
CA ILE A 15 12.47 12.24 -2.18
C ILE A 15 13.66 13.20 -2.16
N GLU A 16 13.66 14.16 -1.23
CA GLU A 16 14.72 15.12 -1.00
C GLU A 16 16.05 14.45 -0.63
N PHE A 17 16.03 13.58 0.38
CA PHE A 17 17.21 12.81 0.78
C PHE A 17 17.71 11.86 -0.29
N ALA A 18 16.81 11.26 -1.08
CA ALA A 18 17.23 10.45 -2.23
C ALA A 18 17.98 11.29 -3.26
N TYR A 19 17.54 12.51 -3.54
CA TYR A 19 18.21 13.44 -4.45
C TYR A 19 19.56 13.90 -3.90
N LEU A 20 19.62 14.29 -2.62
CA LEU A 20 20.82 14.80 -1.95
C LEU A 20 21.95 13.76 -1.85
N LYS A 21 21.62 12.47 -1.97
CA LYS A 21 22.64 11.42 -2.04
C LYS A 21 23.62 11.61 -3.20
N GLY A 22 23.29 12.37 -4.24
CA GLY A 22 24.17 12.84 -5.28
C GLY A 22 24.77 11.78 -6.21
N ASN A 23 24.33 10.53 -6.13
CA ASN A 23 24.78 9.45 -6.99
C ASN A 23 23.67 8.99 -7.96
N THR A 24 24.02 8.19 -8.97
CA THR A 24 23.08 7.71 -9.99
C THR A 24 21.88 6.99 -9.38
N THR A 25 22.08 6.18 -8.34
CA THR A 25 21.01 5.46 -7.64
C THR A 25 20.08 6.42 -6.90
N GLY A 26 20.63 7.47 -6.28
CA GLY A 26 19.86 8.51 -5.60
C GLY A 26 18.98 9.31 -6.56
N TYR A 27 19.53 9.75 -7.69
CA TYR A 27 18.75 10.45 -8.72
C TYR A 27 17.66 9.57 -9.33
N TYR A 28 17.95 8.29 -9.57
CA TYR A 28 16.97 7.31 -10.03
C TYR A 28 15.83 7.12 -9.02
N ALA A 29 16.17 6.96 -7.73
CA ALA A 29 15.21 6.82 -6.65
C ALA A 29 14.34 8.07 -6.49
N ALA A 30 14.92 9.26 -6.55
CA ALA A 30 14.21 10.53 -6.51
C ALA A 30 13.26 10.68 -7.70
N GLY A 31 13.69 10.35 -8.91
CA GLY A 31 12.85 10.39 -10.12
C GLY A 31 11.66 9.45 -10.04
N ILE A 32 11.87 8.20 -9.63
CA ILE A 32 10.76 7.25 -9.39
C ILE A 32 9.85 7.74 -8.27
N GLY A 33 10.41 8.32 -7.19
CA GLY A 33 9.64 8.90 -6.09
C GLY A 33 8.68 9.99 -6.56
N ILE A 34 9.13 10.90 -7.42
CA ILE A 34 8.31 11.97 -8.00
C ILE A 34 7.19 11.40 -8.88
N ILE A 35 7.51 10.46 -9.78
CA ILE A 35 6.52 9.82 -10.64
C ILE A 35 5.47 9.09 -9.79
N THR A 36 5.91 8.36 -8.78
CA THR A 36 5.03 7.65 -7.86
C THR A 36 4.14 8.61 -7.08
N ALA A 37 4.67 9.75 -6.62
CA ALA A 37 3.88 10.77 -5.93
C ALA A 37 2.78 11.34 -6.84
N PHE A 38 3.09 11.62 -8.09
CA PHE A 38 2.12 12.09 -9.09
C PHE A 38 1.03 11.07 -9.37
N LEU A 39 1.39 9.81 -9.65
CA LEU A 39 0.43 8.73 -9.90
C LEU A 39 -0.44 8.44 -8.67
N THR A 40 0.16 8.48 -7.48
CA THR A 40 -0.55 8.33 -6.20
C THR A 40 -1.61 9.41 -6.02
N SER A 41 -1.27 10.63 -6.38
CA SER A 41 -2.21 11.75 -6.33
C SER A 41 -3.38 11.55 -7.30
N ILE A 42 -3.11 11.13 -8.54
CA ILE A 42 -4.17 10.84 -9.54
C ILE A 42 -5.13 9.76 -9.04
N TYR A 43 -4.63 8.63 -8.51
CA TYR A 43 -5.54 7.58 -8.05
C TYR A 43 -6.33 7.98 -6.80
N SER A 44 -5.75 8.80 -5.93
CA SER A 44 -6.46 9.31 -4.76
C SER A 44 -7.62 10.25 -5.18
N TRP A 45 -7.35 11.15 -6.11
CA TRP A 45 -8.39 12.02 -6.68
C TRP A 45 -9.42 11.25 -7.51
N ARG A 46 -9.01 10.19 -8.21
CA ARG A 46 -9.95 9.28 -8.86
C ARG A 46 -10.95 8.69 -7.86
N LEU A 47 -10.48 8.25 -6.68
CA LEU A 47 -11.35 7.73 -5.63
C LEU A 47 -12.35 8.80 -5.19
N ILE A 48 -11.87 10.00 -4.86
CA ILE A 48 -12.71 11.12 -4.42
C ILE A 48 -13.75 11.47 -5.49
N PHE A 49 -13.32 11.69 -6.73
CA PHE A 49 -14.23 12.10 -7.80
C PHE A 49 -15.25 11.03 -8.16
N LYS A 50 -14.88 9.77 -8.16
CA LYS A 50 -15.83 8.69 -8.44
C LYS A 50 -16.82 8.45 -7.29
N THR A 51 -16.40 8.68 -6.05
CA THR A 51 -17.26 8.47 -4.88
C THR A 51 -18.20 9.64 -4.64
N PHE A 52 -17.69 10.88 -4.71
CA PHE A 52 -18.45 12.05 -4.27
C PHE A 52 -18.99 12.92 -5.42
N HIS A 53 -18.45 12.80 -6.64
CA HIS A 53 -18.84 13.62 -7.79
C HIS A 53 -19.41 12.77 -8.94
N GLY A 54 -19.64 11.49 -8.71
CA GLY A 54 -20.27 10.58 -9.67
C GLY A 54 -21.80 10.63 -9.58
N GLU A 55 -22.47 10.04 -10.58
CA GLU A 55 -23.89 9.78 -10.52
C GLU A 55 -24.18 8.63 -9.56
N TYR A 56 -25.26 8.77 -8.78
CA TYR A 56 -25.71 7.72 -7.88
C TYR A 56 -26.20 6.51 -8.69
N ASN A 57 -25.56 5.39 -8.54
CA ASN A 57 -25.79 4.20 -9.39
C ASN A 57 -26.53 3.07 -8.67
N ASN A 58 -26.88 3.24 -7.40
CA ASN A 58 -27.65 2.22 -6.67
C ASN A 58 -29.14 2.44 -6.91
N LYS A 59 -29.80 1.43 -7.50
CA LYS A 59 -31.25 1.45 -7.80
C LYS A 59 -32.11 0.98 -6.63
N GLU A 60 -31.53 0.35 -5.64
CA GLU A 60 -32.25 -0.29 -4.51
C GLU A 60 -32.40 0.63 -3.32
N ILE A 61 -31.43 1.56 -3.11
CA ILE A 61 -31.46 2.48 -1.95
C ILE A 61 -31.58 3.91 -2.48
N LYS A 62 -32.55 4.65 -2.00
CA LYS A 62 -32.68 6.08 -2.32
C LYS A 62 -31.70 6.90 -1.48
N ILE A 63 -31.12 7.95 -2.06
CA ILE A 63 -30.20 8.86 -1.35
C ILE A 63 -30.87 9.43 -0.09
N GLU A 64 -32.18 9.69 -0.15
CA GLU A 64 -32.97 10.24 0.95
C GLU A 64 -33.08 9.29 2.15
N GLU A 65 -32.86 8.00 1.95
CA GLU A 65 -32.90 6.97 2.99
C GLU A 65 -31.53 6.76 3.66
N THR A 66 -30.47 7.39 3.12
CA THR A 66 -29.13 7.29 3.70
C THR A 66 -28.98 8.26 4.87
N HIS A 67 -28.55 7.74 6.00
CA HIS A 67 -28.29 8.52 7.21
C HIS A 67 -26.79 8.56 7.53
N GLU A 68 -26.38 9.58 8.24
CA GLU A 68 -25.00 9.71 8.71
C GLU A 68 -24.62 8.61 9.70
N SER A 69 -23.33 8.30 9.74
CA SER A 69 -22.78 7.33 10.69
C SER A 69 -22.97 7.78 12.14
N PRO A 70 -23.18 6.86 13.10
CA PRO A 70 -23.34 7.21 14.50
C PRO A 70 -22.11 7.92 15.07
N LEU A 71 -22.30 8.77 16.07
CA LEU A 71 -21.25 9.58 16.70
C LEU A 71 -20.04 8.76 17.16
N VAL A 72 -20.26 7.52 17.60
CA VAL A 72 -19.18 6.61 18.01
C VAL A 72 -18.18 6.36 16.87
N MET A 73 -18.62 6.39 15.61
CA MET A 73 -17.74 6.26 14.43
C MET A 73 -17.19 7.61 13.99
N LEU A 74 -17.96 8.68 14.12
CA LEU A 74 -17.55 10.02 13.67
C LEU A 74 -16.45 10.62 14.56
N VAL A 75 -16.51 10.45 15.89
CA VAL A 75 -15.52 11.02 16.82
C VAL A 75 -14.08 10.56 16.52
N PRO A 76 -13.78 9.26 16.36
CA PRO A 76 -12.45 8.82 15.95
C PRO A 76 -12.00 9.40 14.60
N LEU A 77 -12.91 9.49 13.62
CA LEU A 77 -12.60 10.07 12.31
C LEU A 77 -12.24 11.56 12.40
N PHE A 78 -12.93 12.32 13.24
CA PHE A 78 -12.61 13.72 13.51
C PHE A 78 -11.23 13.89 14.15
N ILE A 79 -10.91 13.08 15.15
CA ILE A 79 -9.59 13.11 15.81
C ILE A 79 -8.49 12.77 14.80
N LEU A 80 -8.68 11.73 13.98
CA LEU A 80 -7.72 11.34 12.94
C LEU A 80 -7.57 12.41 11.86
N SER A 81 -8.65 13.09 11.46
CA SER A 81 -8.58 14.16 10.47
C SER A 81 -7.84 15.39 10.99
N ILE A 82 -8.02 15.76 12.25
CA ILE A 82 -7.23 16.80 12.91
C ILE A 82 -5.74 16.41 12.93
N GLY A 83 -5.42 15.18 13.30
CA GLY A 83 -4.05 14.65 13.23
C GLY A 83 -3.48 14.69 11.82
N ALA A 84 -4.24 14.30 10.80
CA ALA A 84 -3.82 14.34 9.41
C ALA A 84 -3.49 15.75 8.90
N VAL A 85 -4.15 16.77 9.42
CA VAL A 85 -3.89 18.18 9.06
C VAL A 85 -2.71 18.74 9.85
N PHE A 86 -2.70 18.58 11.16
CA PHE A 86 -1.80 19.34 12.04
C PHE A 86 -0.55 18.58 12.51
N ALA A 87 -0.59 17.24 12.63
CA ALA A 87 0.51 16.49 13.23
C ALA A 87 1.83 16.67 12.47
N GLY A 88 1.81 16.72 11.14
CA GLY A 88 3.02 16.90 10.34
C GLY A 88 3.68 18.25 10.60
N PHE A 89 2.89 19.31 10.69
CA PHE A 89 3.41 20.65 11.01
C PHE A 89 3.98 20.72 12.43
N LEU A 90 3.26 20.17 13.41
CA LEU A 90 3.67 20.23 14.82
C LEU A 90 4.90 19.37 15.11
N PHE A 91 4.97 18.18 14.52
CA PHE A 91 6.00 17.20 14.87
C PHE A 91 7.14 17.09 13.86
N LYS A 92 7.09 17.74 12.68
CA LYS A 92 8.18 17.71 11.70
C LYS A 92 9.53 18.03 12.33
N GLY A 93 9.62 19.09 13.12
CA GLY A 93 10.86 19.55 13.75
C GLY A 93 11.44 18.56 14.76
N LEU A 94 10.58 17.72 15.35
CA LEU A 94 10.98 16.69 16.30
C LEU A 94 11.55 15.44 15.62
N PHE A 95 10.97 15.04 14.46
CA PHE A 95 11.34 13.80 13.77
C PHE A 95 12.44 13.96 12.71
N ILE A 96 12.46 15.09 12.01
CA ILE A 96 13.29 15.30 10.81
C ILE A 96 14.09 16.63 10.90
N GLY A 97 13.94 17.42 11.96
CA GLY A 97 14.55 18.72 12.12
C GLY A 97 15.53 18.78 13.28
N HIS A 98 15.75 19.99 13.79
CA HIS A 98 16.73 20.24 14.87
C HIS A 98 16.44 19.47 16.17
N GLY A 99 15.25 18.93 16.38
CA GLY A 99 14.86 18.12 17.53
C GLY A 99 15.11 16.62 17.38
N GLU A 100 15.57 16.15 16.22
CA GLU A 100 15.75 14.73 15.91
C GLU A 100 16.67 14.01 16.89
N ASN A 101 17.79 14.63 17.27
CA ASN A 101 18.73 14.05 18.23
C ASN A 101 18.14 13.85 19.62
N LEU A 102 17.20 14.70 20.03
CA LEU A 102 16.49 14.61 21.31
C LEU A 102 15.44 13.49 21.28
N PHE A 103 14.76 13.33 20.15
CA PHE A 103 13.72 12.32 20.02
C PHE A 103 14.29 10.92 19.78
N TRP A 104 15.21 10.81 18.83
CA TRP A 104 15.81 9.52 18.47
C TRP A 104 16.89 9.08 19.44
N ALA A 105 17.50 10.02 20.15
CA ALA A 105 18.65 9.82 21.06
C ALA A 105 19.74 8.96 20.39
N GLU A 106 20.02 7.78 20.92
CA GLU A 106 20.98 6.82 20.33
C GLU A 106 20.31 5.69 19.54
N SER A 107 18.99 5.73 19.37
CA SER A 107 18.25 4.68 18.63
C SER A 107 18.62 4.64 17.16
N ILE A 108 18.92 5.81 16.59
CA ILE A 108 19.38 5.95 15.19
C ILE A 108 20.77 6.56 15.23
N LYS A 109 21.77 5.81 14.73
CA LYS A 109 23.12 6.31 14.53
C LYS A 109 23.29 6.74 13.08
N PHE A 110 23.48 8.03 12.88
CA PHE A 110 23.88 8.54 11.58
C PHE A 110 25.38 8.30 11.38
N LEU A 111 25.76 7.53 10.36
CA LEU A 111 27.16 7.24 10.03
C LEU A 111 27.88 8.47 9.49
N GLU A 112 27.16 9.35 8.84
CA GLU A 112 27.65 10.64 8.34
C GLU A 112 26.66 11.73 8.75
N PRO A 113 27.13 12.95 9.07
CA PRO A 113 26.22 14.05 9.33
C PRO A 113 25.36 14.26 8.07
N LEU A 114 24.04 14.30 8.26
CA LEU A 114 23.11 14.64 7.19
C LEU A 114 23.59 15.97 6.57
N SER A 115 23.82 15.98 5.27
CA SER A 115 24.25 17.19 4.59
C SER A 115 23.22 18.29 4.86
N THR A 116 23.68 19.44 5.32
CA THR A 116 22.84 20.64 5.50
C THR A 116 22.48 21.28 4.16
N GLU A 117 22.89 20.67 3.07
CA GLU A 117 22.58 21.13 1.72
C GLU A 117 21.08 20.89 1.42
N HIS A 118 20.44 21.93 0.97
CA HIS A 118 19.10 21.86 0.47
C HIS A 118 19.09 21.65 -1.04
N PRO A 119 18.19 20.81 -1.57
CA PRO A 119 18.03 20.69 -3.01
C PRO A 119 17.68 22.06 -3.64
N PRO A 120 17.93 22.24 -4.94
CA PRO A 120 17.57 23.47 -5.62
C PRO A 120 16.05 23.70 -5.58
N LEU A 121 15.62 24.97 -5.50
CA LEU A 121 14.22 25.36 -5.36
C LEU A 121 13.29 24.74 -6.40
N TRP A 122 13.77 24.57 -7.64
CA TRP A 122 12.98 23.92 -8.69
C TRP A 122 12.61 22.48 -8.34
N PHE A 123 13.50 21.75 -7.66
CA PHE A 123 13.28 20.38 -7.25
C PHE A 123 12.27 20.30 -6.08
N LEU A 124 12.42 21.18 -5.10
CA LEU A 124 11.49 21.29 -3.95
C LEU A 124 10.05 21.63 -4.40
N LEU A 125 9.90 22.47 -5.42
CA LEU A 125 8.58 22.85 -5.93
C LEU A 125 7.99 21.82 -6.91
N LEU A 126 8.80 20.95 -7.49
CA LEU A 126 8.36 20.01 -8.51
C LEU A 126 7.28 19.04 -8.00
N THR A 127 7.50 18.41 -6.86
CA THR A 127 6.55 17.46 -6.27
C THR A 127 5.21 18.12 -5.90
N PRO A 128 5.14 19.23 -5.14
CA PRO A 128 3.88 19.87 -4.84
C PRO A 128 3.16 20.40 -6.10
N CYS A 129 3.88 20.94 -7.08
CA CYS A 129 3.28 21.38 -8.34
C CYS A 129 2.63 20.22 -9.10
N LEU A 130 3.31 19.08 -9.21
CA LEU A 130 2.76 17.89 -9.87
C LEU A 130 1.53 17.34 -9.14
N VAL A 131 1.56 17.34 -7.81
CA VAL A 131 0.42 16.91 -6.99
C VAL A 131 -0.78 17.83 -7.21
N LEU A 132 -0.59 19.15 -7.24
CA LEU A 132 -1.66 20.10 -7.54
C LEU A 132 -2.18 19.96 -8.98
N LEU A 133 -1.28 19.76 -9.94
CA LEU A 133 -1.63 19.53 -11.34
C LEU A 133 -2.44 18.23 -11.54
N SER A 134 -2.24 17.24 -10.70
CA SER A 134 -3.00 15.99 -10.76
C SER A 134 -4.50 16.16 -10.52
N ILE A 135 -4.92 17.22 -9.80
CA ILE A 135 -6.34 17.49 -9.49
C ILE A 135 -7.15 17.75 -10.76
N PRO A 136 -6.81 18.79 -11.57
CA PRO A 136 -7.55 19.06 -12.80
C PRO A 136 -7.44 17.90 -13.81
N ILE A 137 -6.30 17.18 -13.87
CA ILE A 137 -6.14 16.01 -14.71
C ILE A 137 -7.12 14.91 -14.29
N ALA A 138 -7.17 14.58 -12.99
CA ALA A 138 -8.09 13.56 -12.49
C ALA A 138 -9.56 13.98 -12.68
N TYR A 139 -9.88 15.25 -12.45
CA TYR A 139 -11.23 15.77 -12.71
C TYR A 139 -11.63 15.61 -14.19
N TYR A 140 -10.75 15.97 -15.10
CA TYR A 140 -10.99 15.83 -16.53
C TYR A 140 -11.20 14.36 -16.92
N LEU A 141 -10.34 13.45 -16.43
CA LEU A 141 -10.39 12.03 -16.77
C LEU A 141 -11.61 11.31 -16.19
N PHE A 142 -12.02 11.63 -14.98
CA PHE A 142 -13.01 10.81 -14.25
C PHE A 142 -14.38 11.46 -14.09
N VAL A 143 -14.49 12.77 -14.28
CA VAL A 143 -15.77 13.49 -14.20
C VAL A 143 -16.22 13.96 -15.57
N LYS A 144 -15.35 14.69 -16.29
CA LYS A 144 -15.71 15.34 -17.56
C LYS A 144 -15.71 14.36 -18.74
N ASN A 145 -14.71 13.50 -18.85
CA ASN A 145 -14.59 12.56 -19.97
C ASN A 145 -14.42 11.12 -19.47
N LYS A 146 -15.54 10.49 -19.11
CA LYS A 146 -15.59 9.13 -18.55
C LYS A 146 -15.13 8.05 -19.55
N GLU A 147 -15.11 8.33 -20.85
CA GLU A 147 -14.71 7.40 -21.91
C GLU A 147 -13.17 7.34 -22.11
N LEU A 148 -12.48 8.42 -21.76
CA LEU A 148 -11.05 8.53 -22.02
C LEU A 148 -10.22 7.44 -21.31
N PRO A 149 -10.45 7.11 -20.03
CA PRO A 149 -9.74 6.02 -19.37
C PRO A 149 -9.93 4.66 -20.03
N ASN A 150 -11.13 4.37 -20.54
CA ASN A 150 -11.43 3.14 -21.27
C ASN A 150 -10.70 3.11 -22.64
N SER A 151 -10.65 4.25 -23.32
CA SER A 151 -9.90 4.40 -24.57
C SER A 151 -8.41 4.16 -24.35
N ILE A 152 -7.81 4.76 -23.30
CA ILE A 152 -6.40 4.55 -22.95
C ILE A 152 -6.13 3.07 -22.62
N ALA A 153 -7.00 2.43 -21.86
CA ALA A 153 -6.89 1.01 -21.52
C ALA A 153 -6.95 0.11 -22.78
N SER A 154 -7.75 0.48 -23.78
CA SER A 154 -7.90 -0.26 -25.03
C SER A 154 -6.70 -0.13 -25.96
N MET A 155 -5.93 0.96 -25.89
CA MET A 155 -4.74 1.19 -26.71
C MET A 155 -3.62 0.18 -26.46
N ASN A 156 -3.47 -0.28 -25.22
CA ASN A 156 -2.46 -1.28 -24.85
C ASN A 156 -3.04 -2.34 -23.93
N LYS A 157 -3.84 -3.23 -24.48
CA LYS A 157 -4.48 -4.34 -23.74
C LYS A 157 -3.50 -5.24 -22.99
N PRO A 158 -2.33 -5.63 -23.53
CA PRO A 158 -1.37 -6.45 -22.79
C PRO A 158 -0.88 -5.77 -21.50
N LEU A 159 -0.50 -4.50 -21.60
CA LEU A 159 -0.06 -3.72 -20.43
C LEU A 159 -1.20 -3.53 -19.43
N TYR A 160 -2.40 -3.21 -19.93
CA TYR A 160 -3.58 -3.08 -19.08
C TYR A 160 -3.87 -4.37 -18.29
N ASN A 161 -3.88 -5.53 -18.96
CA ASN A 161 -4.10 -6.82 -18.31
C ASN A 161 -3.01 -7.16 -17.29
N PHE A 162 -1.74 -6.86 -17.62
CA PHE A 162 -0.63 -7.06 -16.71
C PHE A 162 -0.77 -6.24 -15.42
N LEU A 163 -1.18 -4.97 -15.54
CA LEU A 163 -1.40 -4.08 -14.40
C LEU A 163 -2.65 -4.46 -13.58
N VAL A 164 -3.76 -4.80 -14.25
CA VAL A 164 -5.01 -5.21 -13.58
C VAL A 164 -4.82 -6.50 -12.80
N ASN A 165 -4.07 -7.46 -13.35
CA ASN A 165 -3.72 -8.70 -12.66
C ASN A 165 -2.54 -8.54 -11.68
N LYS A 166 -2.22 -7.31 -11.27
CA LYS A 166 -1.19 -7.02 -10.24
C LYS A 166 0.14 -7.70 -10.54
N TRP A 167 0.56 -7.64 -11.83
CA TRP A 167 1.80 -8.24 -12.32
C TRP A 167 1.84 -9.78 -12.18
N TYR A 168 0.71 -10.41 -12.01
CA TYR A 168 0.56 -11.85 -11.75
C TYR A 168 1.33 -12.37 -10.53
N PHE A 169 1.64 -11.50 -9.57
CA PHE A 169 2.32 -11.93 -8.35
C PHE A 169 1.44 -12.85 -7.50
N ASP A 170 0.15 -12.58 -7.40
CA ASP A 170 -0.76 -13.38 -6.61
C ASP A 170 -0.82 -14.83 -7.17
N GLU A 171 -0.88 -15.00 -8.49
CA GLU A 171 -0.87 -16.29 -9.17
C GLU A 171 0.48 -17.01 -9.00
N LEU A 172 1.58 -16.27 -9.08
CA LEU A 172 2.92 -16.82 -8.85
C LEU A 172 3.06 -17.35 -7.42
N TYR A 173 2.63 -16.58 -6.43
CA TYR A 173 2.64 -17.01 -5.02
C TYR A 173 1.71 -18.18 -4.76
N ASP A 174 0.53 -18.21 -5.39
CA ASP A 174 -0.39 -19.35 -5.28
C ASP A 174 0.27 -20.65 -5.76
N VAL A 175 0.92 -20.61 -6.91
CA VAL A 175 1.60 -21.80 -7.48
C VAL A 175 2.82 -22.21 -6.66
N LEU A 176 3.70 -21.26 -6.34
CA LEU A 176 4.99 -21.56 -5.68
C LEU A 176 4.82 -21.95 -4.21
N PHE A 177 3.96 -21.24 -3.47
CA PHE A 177 3.86 -21.42 -2.03
C PHE A 177 2.56 -22.09 -1.61
N ILE A 178 1.40 -21.58 -2.01
CA ILE A 178 0.12 -22.04 -1.48
C ILE A 178 -0.18 -23.47 -1.94
N LYS A 179 -0.14 -23.73 -3.25
CA LYS A 179 -0.38 -25.08 -3.79
C LYS A 179 0.68 -26.07 -3.37
N SER A 180 1.94 -25.64 -3.30
CA SER A 180 3.05 -26.51 -2.87
C SER A 180 2.93 -26.87 -1.39
N SER A 181 2.62 -25.91 -0.52
CA SER A 181 2.39 -26.17 0.91
C SER A 181 1.18 -27.06 1.15
N LYS A 182 0.09 -26.86 0.42
CA LYS A 182 -1.08 -27.75 0.49
C LYS A 182 -0.75 -29.19 0.07
N LYS A 183 0.03 -29.37 -1.02
CA LYS A 183 0.46 -30.70 -1.45
C LYS A 183 1.35 -31.38 -0.41
N LEU A 184 2.30 -30.62 0.14
CA LEU A 184 3.18 -31.10 1.21
C LEU A 184 2.38 -31.48 2.46
N GLY A 185 1.46 -30.63 2.89
CA GLY A 185 0.59 -30.91 4.02
C GLY A 185 -0.27 -32.15 3.84
N LEU A 186 -0.83 -32.35 2.65
CA LEU A 186 -1.58 -33.56 2.31
C LEU A 186 -0.70 -34.80 2.31
N PHE A 187 0.54 -34.72 1.82
CA PHE A 187 1.51 -35.82 1.85
C PHE A 187 1.89 -36.17 3.29
N LEU A 188 2.24 -35.18 4.10
CA LEU A 188 2.58 -35.40 5.50
C LEU A 188 1.41 -36.02 6.27
N TRP A 189 0.21 -35.49 6.10
CA TRP A 189 -0.98 -36.03 6.77
C TRP A 189 -1.28 -37.48 6.36
N LYS A 190 -1.40 -37.73 5.05
CA LYS A 190 -1.81 -39.07 4.59
C LYS A 190 -0.71 -40.12 4.76
N PHE A 191 0.53 -39.77 4.43
CA PHE A 191 1.62 -40.69 4.44
C PHE A 191 2.33 -40.79 5.79
N CYS A 192 2.75 -39.65 6.35
CA CYS A 192 3.49 -39.63 7.60
C CYS A 192 2.58 -39.95 8.79
N ASP A 193 1.49 -39.23 8.96
CA ASP A 193 0.57 -39.48 10.09
C ASP A 193 -0.23 -40.75 9.87
N GLY A 194 -1.02 -40.84 8.81
CA GLY A 194 -1.97 -41.92 8.62
C GLY A 194 -1.30 -43.28 8.37
N THR A 195 -0.24 -43.34 7.55
CA THR A 195 0.39 -44.64 7.22
C THR A 195 1.52 -45.03 8.18
N ILE A 196 2.42 -44.07 8.51
CA ILE A 196 3.58 -44.41 9.33
C ILE A 196 3.21 -44.34 10.82
N ILE A 197 2.72 -43.22 11.31
CA ILE A 197 2.49 -43.04 12.75
C ILE A 197 1.30 -43.88 13.20
N ASP A 198 0.14 -43.74 12.59
CA ASP A 198 -1.05 -44.47 13.00
C ASP A 198 -1.01 -45.92 12.54
N GLY A 199 -0.66 -46.16 11.27
CA GLY A 199 -0.69 -47.52 10.68
C GLY A 199 0.34 -48.47 11.24
N PHE A 200 1.58 -48.04 11.53
CA PHE A 200 2.60 -48.88 12.19
C PHE A 200 2.60 -48.71 13.72
N GLY A 201 2.11 -47.61 14.25
CA GLY A 201 2.03 -47.36 15.69
C GLY A 201 0.75 -47.94 16.31
N PRO A 202 -0.20 -47.14 16.77
CA PRO A 202 -1.34 -47.62 17.54
C PRO A 202 -2.20 -48.65 16.82
N ASP A 203 -2.55 -48.37 15.56
CA ASP A 203 -3.43 -49.27 14.76
C ASP A 203 -2.73 -50.57 14.35
N GLY A 204 -1.44 -50.50 14.01
CA GLY A 204 -0.63 -51.66 13.68
C GLY A 204 -0.45 -52.57 14.87
N ILE A 205 -0.10 -52.05 16.02
CA ILE A 205 0.05 -52.79 17.27
C ILE A 205 -1.30 -53.41 17.70
N SER A 206 -2.36 -52.63 17.67
CA SER A 206 -3.71 -53.09 17.97
C SER A 206 -4.13 -54.26 17.07
N SER A 207 -3.91 -54.13 15.77
CA SER A 207 -4.20 -55.17 14.76
C SER A 207 -3.36 -56.46 14.98
N PHE A 208 -2.08 -56.28 15.34
CA PHE A 208 -1.20 -57.40 15.66
C PHE A 208 -1.68 -58.17 16.90
N ILE A 209 -1.96 -57.44 18.00
CA ILE A 209 -2.48 -58.02 19.25
C ILE A 209 -3.81 -58.76 18.98
N LYS A 210 -4.72 -58.15 18.22
CA LYS A 210 -5.99 -58.77 17.84
C LYS A 210 -5.78 -60.08 17.07
N LYS A 211 -4.84 -60.14 16.11
CA LYS A 211 -4.50 -61.37 15.40
C LYS A 211 -3.90 -62.47 16.29
N CYS A 212 -3.09 -62.10 17.27
CA CYS A 212 -2.54 -63.03 18.25
C CYS A 212 -3.59 -63.57 19.22
N SER A 213 -4.60 -62.77 19.56
CA SER A 213 -5.68 -63.16 20.48
C SER A 213 -6.73 -64.12 19.86
N ILE A 214 -6.84 -64.17 18.56
CA ILE A 214 -7.78 -65.02 17.83
C ILE A 214 -7.22 -66.40 17.54
N LYS A 215 -5.93 -66.63 17.82
CA LYS A 215 -5.32 -67.94 17.80
C LYS A 215 -5.36 -68.59 19.19
#